data_d6ec4545508b38ed037f0c32df05b1c3
#
_entry.id   d6ec4545508b38ed037f0c32df05b1c3
#
_cell.length_a   1.000
_cell.length_b   1.000
_cell.length_c   1.000
_cell.angle_alpha   90.00
_cell.angle_beta   90.00
_cell.angle_gamma   90.00
#
_symmetry.space_group_name_H-M   'P 1'
#
loop_
_entity.id
_entity.type
_entity.pdbx_description
1 polymer ?
#
loop_
_entity_poly.entity_id
_entity_poly.type
_entity_poly.pdbx_seq_one_letter_code
_entity_poly.pdbx_strand_id
1 'polypeptide(L)'
;MNELKGVSYLQNKLNNKRSRVLLRYRYYEQKAIAPDLGISTPEGLEWLSTVNGWCSKAVDNLADRLQFDGFEHDEFNFQSLYGQNNPDILFDDAMLSALISSCAFVLITKGTENEVDGQRIRFQVIDGGNATGVIDDYTKLLTEGYAVLERDDNDGVVSYAYCVPGKTEIYKGGTLIGAETFDSDFCALVPIIYKPDAKRQFGHSRISRACMDYAKSAMRTVKRMEISSEFYSFPQKYATGLAQDAQDMEPWKAAMSAMITFSKDDEGDSPSIGQFQIGSMAPHVEQLKSIASMFAGETGLTLDDLGFATSNPSSAEAIKAGHETLRLMATKAQRCFGIGFKNVGYMGVCIRDNTNYRRETVLETKLLWKPTFEPDAAMLSAIGDGVLKLNQAMESGGSYIDEARMKRLTGIE
;
A
#
# COMPACT_ATOMS: atom_id res chain seq x y z
N MET A 1 13.75 33.43 9.81
CA MET A 1 13.50 32.71 8.54
C MET A 1 14.64 31.74 8.34
N ASN A 2 14.35 30.45 8.24
CA ASN A 2 15.38 29.46 7.88
C ASN A 2 15.82 29.75 6.43
N GLU A 3 17.12 29.71 6.18
CA GLU A 3 17.70 29.93 4.86
C GLU A 3 17.18 28.84 3.90
N LEU A 4 16.63 29.23 2.74
CA LEU A 4 16.11 28.31 1.73
C LEU A 4 17.25 27.47 1.14
N LYS A 5 17.05 26.17 1.03
CA LYS A 5 18.08 25.25 0.51
C LYS A 5 18.16 25.20 -1.00
N GLY A 6 17.10 25.61 -1.68
CA GLY A 6 17.01 25.75 -3.14
C GLY A 6 16.68 24.47 -3.90
N VAL A 7 16.28 24.66 -5.16
CA VAL A 7 15.77 23.60 -6.06
C VAL A 7 16.77 22.45 -6.21
N SER A 8 18.06 22.74 -6.42
CA SER A 8 19.10 21.69 -6.63
C SER A 8 19.24 20.76 -5.42
N TYR A 9 19.13 21.29 -4.21
CA TYR A 9 19.13 20.48 -2.98
C TYR A 9 17.92 19.54 -2.94
N LEU A 10 16.73 20.04 -3.27
CA LEU A 10 15.49 19.27 -3.23
C LEU A 10 15.47 18.20 -4.33
N GLN A 11 15.97 18.51 -5.54
CA GLN A 11 16.12 17.52 -6.61
C GLN A 11 17.04 16.38 -6.17
N ASN A 12 18.22 16.68 -5.62
CA ASN A 12 19.12 15.64 -5.09
C ASN A 12 18.50 14.83 -3.97
N LYS A 13 17.75 15.49 -3.07
CA LYS A 13 17.00 14.82 -1.99
C LYS A 13 15.94 13.88 -2.52
N LEU A 14 15.21 14.25 -3.57
CA LEU A 14 14.22 13.41 -4.24
C LEU A 14 14.89 12.22 -4.92
N ASN A 15 15.88 12.44 -5.74
CA ASN A 15 16.60 11.40 -6.50
C ASN A 15 17.18 10.32 -5.58
N ASN A 16 17.75 10.71 -4.44
CA ASN A 16 18.28 9.77 -3.44
C ASN A 16 17.21 8.86 -2.79
N LYS A 17 15.96 9.22 -2.87
CA LYS A 17 14.84 8.44 -2.28
C LYS A 17 14.06 7.68 -3.34
N ARG A 18 14.02 8.18 -4.56
CA ARG A 18 13.12 7.73 -5.62
C ARG A 18 13.26 6.23 -5.93
N SER A 19 14.48 5.71 -6.04
CA SER A 19 14.71 4.28 -6.29
C SER A 19 14.05 3.36 -5.26
N ARG A 20 14.02 3.78 -3.99
CA ARG A 20 13.35 3.03 -2.90
C ARG A 20 11.83 3.12 -2.98
N VAL A 21 11.30 4.25 -3.44
CA VAL A 21 9.85 4.42 -3.67
C VAL A 21 9.43 3.56 -4.85
N LEU A 22 10.12 3.63 -5.98
CA LEU A 22 9.83 2.81 -7.16
C LEU A 22 9.92 1.31 -6.87
N LEU A 23 10.88 0.88 -6.04
CA LEU A 23 10.94 -0.52 -5.61
C LEU A 23 9.66 -0.95 -4.87
N ARG A 24 9.10 -0.12 -4.00
CA ARG A 24 7.85 -0.43 -3.29
C ARG A 24 6.65 -0.49 -4.22
N TYR A 25 6.56 0.43 -5.17
CA TYR A 25 5.54 0.38 -6.22
C TYR A 25 5.65 -0.92 -7.04
N ARG A 26 6.85 -1.37 -7.40
CA ARG A 26 7.04 -2.66 -8.10
C ARG A 26 6.46 -3.84 -7.30
N TYR A 27 6.61 -3.84 -5.97
CA TYR A 27 6.01 -4.88 -5.12
C TYR A 27 4.49 -4.72 -5.01
N TYR A 28 4.00 -3.50 -4.91
CA TYR A 28 2.58 -3.21 -4.87
C TYR A 28 1.88 -3.59 -6.19
N GLU A 29 2.44 -3.21 -7.31
CA GLU A 29 1.92 -3.50 -8.66
C GLU A 29 2.20 -4.93 -9.13
N GLN A 30 2.74 -5.79 -8.26
CA GLN A 30 3.08 -7.18 -8.56
C GLN A 30 4.06 -7.34 -9.74
N LYS A 31 4.86 -6.31 -10.03
CA LYS A 31 5.92 -6.32 -11.04
C LYS A 31 7.26 -6.88 -10.53
N ALA A 32 7.32 -7.21 -9.24
CA ALA A 32 8.48 -7.89 -8.67
C ALA A 32 8.42 -9.37 -9.02
N ILE A 33 9.47 -9.88 -9.67
CA ILE A 33 9.58 -11.26 -10.14
C ILE A 33 10.42 -12.05 -9.14
N ALA A 34 10.14 -13.36 -9.03
CA ALA A 34 10.98 -14.25 -8.24
C ALA A 34 12.45 -14.18 -8.74
N PRO A 35 13.41 -14.13 -7.82
CA PRO A 35 14.81 -14.15 -8.22
C PRO A 35 15.14 -15.45 -8.95
N ASP A 36 16.08 -15.38 -9.87
CA ASP A 36 16.66 -16.56 -10.48
C ASP A 36 17.24 -17.46 -9.38
N LEU A 37 16.98 -18.77 -9.49
CA LEU A 37 17.52 -19.78 -8.60
C LEU A 37 18.89 -20.31 -9.08
N GLY A 38 19.40 -19.78 -10.20
CA GLY A 38 20.66 -20.15 -10.82
C GLY A 38 20.69 -21.64 -11.15
N ILE A 39 21.78 -22.30 -10.81
CA ILE A 39 21.99 -23.74 -11.08
C ILE A 39 20.86 -24.66 -10.54
N SER A 40 20.02 -24.15 -9.64
CA SER A 40 18.86 -24.90 -9.12
C SER A 40 17.65 -24.84 -10.04
N THR A 41 17.70 -24.09 -11.14
CA THR A 41 16.66 -24.09 -12.17
C THR A 41 17.11 -25.02 -13.28
N PRO A 42 16.38 -26.13 -13.56
CA PRO A 42 16.72 -27.03 -14.66
C PRO A 42 16.64 -26.32 -16.00
N GLU A 43 17.50 -26.74 -16.94
CA GLU A 43 17.49 -26.26 -18.30
C GLU A 43 16.11 -26.47 -18.94
N GLY A 44 15.56 -25.45 -19.60
CA GLY A 44 14.22 -25.48 -20.21
C GLY A 44 13.07 -25.07 -19.27
N LEU A 45 13.32 -24.81 -17.97
CA LEU A 45 12.33 -24.29 -17.01
C LEU A 45 12.61 -22.86 -16.54
N GLU A 46 13.52 -22.13 -17.21
CA GLU A 46 13.86 -20.76 -16.86
C GLU A 46 12.68 -19.79 -17.07
N TRP A 47 11.78 -20.12 -17.99
CA TRP A 47 10.58 -19.34 -18.28
C TRP A 47 9.57 -19.27 -17.12
N LEU A 48 9.63 -20.23 -16.18
CA LEU A 48 8.77 -20.21 -15.00
C LEU A 48 9.06 -18.98 -14.15
N SER A 49 8.10 -18.07 -14.09
CA SER A 49 8.16 -16.90 -13.23
C SER A 49 6.96 -16.89 -12.30
N THR A 50 7.19 -16.49 -11.07
CA THR A 50 6.14 -16.38 -10.05
C THR A 50 6.07 -14.97 -9.52
N VAL A 51 4.86 -14.49 -9.31
CA VAL A 51 4.56 -13.21 -8.67
C VAL A 51 3.82 -13.45 -7.35
N ASN A 52 3.82 -12.45 -6.49
CA ASN A 52 3.16 -12.53 -5.19
C ASN A 52 2.44 -11.21 -4.88
N GLY A 53 1.15 -11.30 -4.58
CA GLY A 53 0.28 -10.16 -4.29
C GLY A 53 0.18 -9.78 -2.80
N TRP A 54 0.97 -10.36 -1.90
CA TRP A 54 0.83 -10.10 -0.47
C TRP A 54 1.13 -8.64 -0.09
N CYS A 55 2.07 -7.99 -0.79
CA CYS A 55 2.39 -6.59 -0.53
C CYS A 55 1.25 -5.64 -0.90
N SER A 56 0.57 -5.86 -2.05
CA SER A 56 -0.65 -5.11 -2.39
C SER A 56 -1.75 -5.39 -1.38
N LYS A 57 -2.00 -6.67 -1.08
CA LYS A 57 -2.99 -7.07 -0.08
C LYS A 57 -2.77 -6.40 1.29
N ALA A 58 -1.52 -6.26 1.72
CA ALA A 58 -1.21 -5.59 2.98
C ALA A 58 -1.52 -4.10 2.95
N VAL A 59 -1.37 -3.44 1.81
CA VAL A 59 -1.70 -2.02 1.63
C VAL A 59 -3.21 -1.85 1.54
N ASP A 60 -3.87 -2.60 0.64
CA ASP A 60 -5.27 -2.46 0.33
C ASP A 60 -6.15 -2.76 1.54
N ASN A 61 -5.90 -3.86 2.27
CA ASN A 61 -6.65 -4.18 3.50
C ASN A 61 -6.58 -3.09 4.58
N LEU A 62 -5.53 -2.28 4.59
CA LEU A 62 -5.47 -1.14 5.49
C LEU A 62 -6.15 0.09 4.88
N ALA A 63 -5.96 0.34 3.58
CA ALA A 63 -6.54 1.48 2.86
C ALA A 63 -8.07 1.41 2.89
N ASP A 64 -8.66 0.26 2.60
CA ASP A 64 -10.12 0.02 2.58
C ASP A 64 -10.82 0.33 3.93
N ARG A 65 -10.04 0.37 5.02
CA ARG A 65 -10.55 0.73 6.37
C ARG A 65 -10.41 2.21 6.71
N LEU A 66 -9.88 3.01 5.78
CA LEU A 66 -9.63 4.44 5.99
C LEU A 66 -10.65 5.25 5.18
N GLN A 67 -11.92 5.15 5.54
CA GLN A 67 -13.00 5.85 4.84
C GLN A 67 -13.26 7.20 5.49
N PHE A 68 -13.14 8.26 4.68
CA PHE A 68 -13.49 9.61 5.09
C PHE A 68 -15.01 9.79 5.14
N ASP A 69 -15.51 10.51 6.15
CA ASP A 69 -16.95 10.66 6.41
C ASP A 69 -17.42 12.12 6.39
N GLY A 70 -16.51 13.09 6.40
CA GLY A 70 -16.87 14.50 6.38
C GLY A 70 -16.12 15.34 7.42
N PHE A 71 -16.68 16.52 7.69
CA PHE A 71 -16.11 17.50 8.62
C PHE A 71 -17.12 17.87 9.73
N GLU A 72 -16.59 18.14 10.91
CA GLU A 72 -17.34 18.69 12.05
C GLU A 72 -16.69 20.00 12.51
N HIS A 73 -17.48 20.95 12.99
CA HIS A 73 -17.02 22.30 13.34
C HIS A 73 -16.31 23.01 12.17
N ASP A 74 -16.97 22.99 11.00
CA ASP A 74 -16.41 23.47 9.73
C ASP A 74 -16.71 24.96 9.49
N GLU A 75 -16.15 25.83 10.32
CA GLU A 75 -16.33 27.29 10.20
C GLU A 75 -15.66 27.86 8.93
N PHE A 76 -14.63 27.20 8.41
CA PHE A 76 -13.89 27.64 7.22
C PHE A 76 -14.39 26.99 5.92
N ASN A 77 -15.48 26.22 5.99
CA ASN A 77 -16.12 25.56 4.85
C ASN A 77 -15.19 24.62 4.09
N PHE A 78 -14.52 23.72 4.82
CA PHE A 78 -13.71 22.64 4.25
C PHE A 78 -14.56 21.71 3.38
N GLN A 79 -15.82 21.43 3.78
CA GLN A 79 -16.72 20.60 3.02
C GLN A 79 -16.88 21.09 1.58
N SER A 80 -17.04 22.42 1.37
CA SER A 80 -17.11 23.00 0.03
C SER A 80 -15.75 22.97 -0.68
N LEU A 81 -14.66 23.25 0.04
CA LEU A 81 -13.30 23.28 -0.51
C LEU A 81 -12.89 21.91 -1.04
N TYR A 82 -13.10 20.86 -0.26
CA TYR A 82 -12.82 19.48 -0.67
C TYR A 82 -13.85 18.98 -1.69
N GLY A 83 -15.13 19.34 -1.54
CA GLY A 83 -16.20 18.96 -2.45
C GLY A 83 -15.95 19.35 -3.92
N GLN A 84 -15.25 20.45 -4.15
CA GLN A 84 -14.83 20.87 -5.51
C GLN A 84 -13.72 19.99 -6.10
N ASN A 85 -13.06 19.15 -5.31
CA ASN A 85 -11.87 18.41 -5.68
C ASN A 85 -12.07 16.86 -5.64
N ASN A 86 -13.30 16.37 -5.86
CA ASN A 86 -13.62 14.94 -5.81
C ASN A 86 -13.06 14.28 -4.55
N PRO A 87 -13.59 14.60 -3.36
CA PRO A 87 -12.97 14.25 -2.08
C PRO A 87 -12.71 12.75 -1.93
N ASP A 88 -13.63 11.88 -2.35
CA ASP A 88 -13.46 10.43 -2.21
C ASP A 88 -12.19 9.95 -2.93
N ILE A 89 -11.99 10.36 -4.18
CA ILE A 89 -10.79 10.00 -4.95
C ILE A 89 -9.54 10.67 -4.35
N LEU A 90 -9.63 11.94 -3.98
CA LEU A 90 -8.50 12.70 -3.43
C LEU A 90 -7.96 12.08 -2.13
N PHE A 91 -8.87 11.68 -1.23
CA PHE A 91 -8.49 11.07 0.04
C PHE A 91 -7.87 9.69 -0.19
N ASP A 92 -8.49 8.87 -1.03
CA ASP A 92 -8.02 7.52 -1.33
C ASP A 92 -6.67 7.53 -2.03
N ASP A 93 -6.48 8.34 -3.06
CA ASP A 93 -5.21 8.48 -3.78
C ASP A 93 -4.07 8.92 -2.86
N ALA A 94 -4.33 9.92 -2.02
CA ALA A 94 -3.32 10.45 -1.11
C ALA A 94 -2.94 9.41 -0.03
N MET A 95 -3.93 8.72 0.54
CA MET A 95 -3.69 7.70 1.57
C MET A 95 -3.00 6.48 0.99
N LEU A 96 -3.46 5.97 -0.15
CA LEU A 96 -2.87 4.83 -0.84
C LEU A 96 -1.40 5.09 -1.21
N SER A 97 -1.15 6.24 -1.85
CA SER A 97 0.22 6.65 -2.20
C SER A 97 1.11 6.80 -0.96
N ALA A 98 0.59 7.34 0.14
CA ALA A 98 1.35 7.46 1.39
C ALA A 98 1.60 6.10 2.06
N LEU A 99 0.68 5.16 1.98
CA LEU A 99 0.88 3.79 2.48
C LEU A 99 2.00 3.07 1.71
N ILE A 100 2.04 3.22 0.39
CA ILE A 100 3.05 2.60 -0.48
C ILE A 100 4.41 3.28 -0.29
N SER A 101 4.48 4.61 -0.43
CA SER A 101 5.75 5.36 -0.51
C SER A 101 6.27 5.90 0.83
N SER A 102 5.49 5.92 1.89
CA SER A 102 5.61 6.55 3.21
C SER A 102 4.98 7.94 3.32
N CYS A 103 4.95 8.70 2.27
CA CYS A 103 4.28 10.00 2.20
C CYS A 103 3.80 10.25 0.77
N ALA A 104 2.67 10.92 0.66
CA ALA A 104 2.21 11.59 -0.55
C ALA A 104 2.22 13.10 -0.30
N PHE A 105 1.95 13.88 -1.33
CA PHE A 105 1.88 15.32 -1.22
C PHE A 105 0.65 15.82 -1.95
N VAL A 106 0.04 16.87 -1.43
CA VAL A 106 -1.04 17.59 -2.12
C VAL A 106 -0.51 18.97 -2.50
N LEU A 107 -0.43 19.23 -3.79
CA LEU A 107 -0.13 20.53 -4.34
C LEU A 107 -1.43 21.32 -4.47
N ILE A 108 -1.44 22.53 -3.95
CA ILE A 108 -2.59 23.44 -3.93
C ILE A 108 -2.31 24.57 -4.88
N THR A 109 -3.19 24.79 -5.87
CA THR A 109 -3.08 25.84 -6.86
C THR A 109 -4.40 26.58 -7.01
N LYS A 110 -4.34 27.84 -7.48
CA LYS A 110 -5.53 28.59 -7.84
C LYS A 110 -6.03 28.13 -9.23
N GLY A 111 -7.32 27.89 -9.34
CA GLY A 111 -7.97 27.68 -10.64
C GLY A 111 -8.05 28.97 -11.43
N THR A 112 -8.06 28.89 -12.76
CA THR A 112 -8.26 30.05 -13.63
C THR A 112 -9.75 30.33 -13.82
N GLU A 113 -10.15 31.62 -13.92
CA GLU A 113 -11.56 32.02 -14.04
C GLU A 113 -12.28 31.44 -15.29
N ASN A 114 -11.51 30.97 -16.27
CA ASN A 114 -12.02 30.45 -17.55
C ASN A 114 -12.20 28.93 -17.58
N GLU A 115 -12.08 28.23 -16.46
CA GLU A 115 -12.23 26.78 -16.44
C GLU A 115 -13.69 26.33 -16.32
N VAL A 116 -13.99 25.25 -17.02
CA VAL A 116 -15.37 24.74 -17.22
C VAL A 116 -16.09 24.46 -15.90
N ASP A 117 -15.35 24.09 -14.85
CA ASP A 117 -15.89 23.70 -13.54
C ASP A 117 -15.86 24.81 -12.46
N GLY A 118 -15.33 26.00 -12.79
CA GLY A 118 -15.29 27.11 -11.84
C GLY A 118 -14.54 26.84 -10.53
N GLN A 119 -13.68 25.84 -10.52
CA GLN A 119 -12.87 25.48 -9.32
C GLN A 119 -11.92 26.63 -8.98
N ARG A 120 -12.14 27.23 -7.83
CA ARG A 120 -11.27 28.33 -7.34
C ARG A 120 -9.95 27.82 -6.77
N ILE A 121 -9.96 26.65 -6.14
CA ILE A 121 -8.79 26.01 -5.53
C ILE A 121 -8.74 24.55 -6.01
N ARG A 122 -7.56 24.12 -6.45
CA ARG A 122 -7.30 22.78 -6.96
C ARG A 122 -6.34 22.03 -6.05
N PHE A 123 -6.65 20.80 -5.80
CA PHE A 123 -5.82 19.85 -5.07
C PHE A 123 -5.31 18.78 -6.04
N GLN A 124 -3.99 18.67 -6.16
CA GLN A 124 -3.35 17.63 -6.96
C GLN A 124 -2.52 16.72 -6.05
N VAL A 125 -2.85 15.43 -6.04
CA VAL A 125 -2.07 14.43 -5.32
C VAL A 125 -0.82 14.07 -6.10
N ILE A 126 0.33 14.04 -5.42
CA ILE A 126 1.63 13.70 -5.99
C ILE A 126 2.27 12.66 -5.08
N ASP A 127 2.73 11.56 -5.67
CA ASP A 127 3.37 10.47 -4.92
C ASP A 127 4.74 10.86 -4.35
N GLY A 128 5.19 10.09 -3.36
CA GLY A 128 6.47 10.34 -2.68
C GLY A 128 7.72 10.12 -3.54
N GLY A 129 7.59 9.58 -4.76
CA GLY A 129 8.66 9.46 -5.75
C GLY A 129 8.80 10.69 -6.64
N ASN A 130 7.80 11.57 -6.65
CA ASN A 130 7.74 12.77 -7.46
C ASN A 130 7.70 14.08 -6.65
N ALA A 131 7.61 14.04 -5.32
CA ALA A 131 7.67 15.24 -4.51
C ALA A 131 8.55 15.07 -3.27
N THR A 132 9.06 16.21 -2.78
CA THR A 132 9.85 16.31 -1.54
C THR A 132 9.83 17.72 -1.00
N GLY A 133 10.34 17.94 0.19
CA GLY A 133 10.45 19.27 0.77
C GLY A 133 11.29 19.30 2.05
N VAL A 134 11.34 20.46 2.66
CA VAL A 134 11.87 20.69 4.00
C VAL A 134 10.69 20.84 4.94
N ILE A 135 10.55 19.89 5.87
CA ILE A 135 9.42 19.84 6.80
C ILE A 135 9.73 20.67 8.05
N ASP A 136 8.74 21.42 8.52
CA ASP A 136 8.80 22.06 9.83
C ASP A 136 8.49 21.06 10.93
N ASP A 137 9.32 21.03 11.97
CA ASP A 137 9.27 20.04 13.05
C ASP A 137 7.98 20.10 13.88
N TYR A 138 7.39 21.28 14.00
CA TYR A 138 6.22 21.53 14.85
C TYR A 138 4.90 21.36 14.10
N THR A 139 4.77 22.04 12.98
CA THR A 139 3.51 22.08 12.21
C THR A 139 3.33 20.91 11.25
N LYS A 140 4.44 20.25 10.87
CA LYS A 140 4.52 19.25 9.81
C LYS A 140 4.14 19.76 8.41
N LEU A 141 4.06 21.07 8.24
CA LEU A 141 3.99 21.74 6.94
C LEU A 141 5.39 21.86 6.34
N LEU A 142 5.46 22.18 5.06
CA LEU A 142 6.73 22.41 4.38
C LEU A 142 7.09 23.90 4.41
N THR A 143 8.34 24.20 4.73
CA THR A 143 8.96 25.52 4.56
C THR A 143 9.54 25.68 3.16
N GLU A 144 9.78 24.59 2.44
CA GLU A 144 10.27 24.59 1.07
C GLU A 144 9.86 23.26 0.40
N GLY A 145 9.29 23.32 -0.79
CA GLY A 145 8.76 22.17 -1.50
C GLY A 145 9.19 22.08 -2.97
N TYR A 146 9.32 20.86 -3.46
CA TYR A 146 9.60 20.55 -4.85
C TYR A 146 8.71 19.40 -5.30
N ALA A 147 8.01 19.58 -6.40
CA ALA A 147 7.10 18.59 -6.96
C ALA A 147 7.29 18.47 -8.47
N VAL A 148 7.52 17.28 -8.97
CA VAL A 148 7.58 16.99 -10.39
C VAL A 148 6.15 16.83 -10.89
N LEU A 149 5.77 17.61 -11.89
CA LEU A 149 4.44 17.63 -12.50
C LEU A 149 4.38 16.75 -13.75
N GLU A 150 5.46 16.72 -14.53
CA GLU A 150 5.52 15.98 -15.78
C GLU A 150 6.90 15.36 -15.97
N ARG A 151 6.93 14.13 -16.48
CA ARG A 151 8.14 13.43 -16.93
C ARG A 151 8.03 13.03 -18.37
N ASP A 152 9.17 12.90 -19.03
CA ASP A 152 9.28 12.33 -20.37
C ASP A 152 9.31 10.78 -20.32
N ASP A 153 9.27 10.16 -21.49
CA ASP A 153 9.34 8.70 -21.63
C ASP A 153 10.65 8.07 -21.09
N ASN A 154 11.70 8.86 -20.95
CA ASN A 154 12.98 8.46 -20.37
C ASN A 154 13.10 8.78 -18.88
N ASP A 155 11.96 9.11 -18.24
CA ASP A 155 11.89 9.45 -16.81
C ASP A 155 12.59 10.77 -16.45
N GLY A 156 12.95 11.59 -17.42
CA GLY A 156 13.48 12.95 -17.25
C GLY A 156 12.40 13.91 -16.76
N VAL A 157 12.76 14.92 -15.98
CA VAL A 157 11.83 15.92 -15.48
C VAL A 157 11.58 16.98 -16.57
N VAL A 158 10.34 17.05 -17.05
CA VAL A 158 9.88 18.05 -18.04
C VAL A 158 9.38 19.31 -17.35
N SER A 159 8.51 19.14 -16.36
CA SER A 159 7.96 20.26 -15.59
C SER A 159 7.92 19.98 -14.09
N TYR A 160 8.11 21.04 -13.30
CA TYR A 160 8.08 20.93 -11.85
C TYR A 160 7.56 22.23 -11.20
N ALA A 161 7.00 22.07 -10.01
CA ALA A 161 6.66 23.16 -9.12
C ALA A 161 7.72 23.33 -8.03
N TYR A 162 8.13 24.55 -7.76
CA TYR A 162 8.96 24.96 -6.63
C TYR A 162 8.13 25.83 -5.70
N CYS A 163 7.93 25.35 -4.50
CA CYS A 163 7.05 25.97 -3.52
C CYS A 163 7.86 26.55 -2.36
N VAL A 164 7.69 27.83 -2.10
CA VAL A 164 8.26 28.54 -0.96
C VAL A 164 7.11 29.24 -0.20
N PRO A 165 7.32 29.71 1.03
CA PRO A 165 6.30 30.45 1.75
C PRO A 165 5.75 31.64 0.92
N GLY A 166 4.43 31.66 0.78
CA GLY A 166 3.72 32.70 0.04
C GLY A 166 3.88 32.66 -1.49
N LYS A 167 4.59 31.68 -2.06
CA LYS A 167 4.80 31.63 -3.51
C LYS A 167 4.96 30.19 -4.04
N THR A 168 4.34 29.91 -5.18
CA THR A 168 4.58 28.71 -5.98
C THR A 168 5.04 29.10 -7.37
N GLU A 169 6.15 28.55 -7.84
CA GLU A 169 6.72 28.77 -9.17
C GLU A 169 6.65 27.49 -9.98
N ILE A 170 6.19 27.57 -11.22
CA ILE A 170 6.08 26.43 -12.15
C ILE A 170 7.11 26.62 -13.26
N TYR A 171 7.93 25.61 -13.46
CA TYR A 171 8.99 25.57 -14.46
C TYR A 171 8.72 24.47 -15.49
N LYS A 172 8.99 24.75 -16.76
CA LYS A 172 8.99 23.77 -17.85
C LYS A 172 10.26 23.92 -18.68
N GLY A 173 11.00 22.82 -18.87
CA GLY A 173 12.30 22.86 -19.57
C GLY A 173 13.30 23.83 -18.94
N GLY A 174 13.25 24.07 -17.63
CA GLY A 174 14.10 25.03 -16.92
C GLY A 174 13.65 26.50 -17.00
N THR A 175 12.60 26.80 -17.77
CA THR A 175 12.06 28.15 -17.92
C THR A 175 10.84 28.33 -16.99
N LEU A 176 10.75 29.47 -16.29
CA LEU A 176 9.60 29.82 -15.48
C LEU A 176 8.40 30.10 -16.41
N ILE A 177 7.32 29.30 -16.27
CA ILE A 177 6.10 29.43 -17.06
C ILE A 177 4.93 30.02 -16.28
N GLY A 178 4.97 30.00 -14.94
CA GLY A 178 3.92 30.54 -14.10
C GLY A 178 4.40 30.74 -12.67
N ALA A 179 3.80 31.71 -11.99
CA ALA A 179 4.01 31.94 -10.57
C ALA A 179 2.71 32.38 -9.92
N GLU A 180 2.38 31.77 -8.79
CA GLU A 180 1.24 32.13 -7.94
C GLU A 180 1.74 32.69 -6.62
N THR A 181 1.10 33.74 -6.14
CA THR A 181 1.38 34.33 -4.83
C THR A 181 0.16 34.31 -3.93
N PHE A 182 0.40 34.09 -2.64
CA PHE A 182 -0.62 34.02 -1.60
C PHE A 182 -0.02 34.42 -0.25
N ASP A 183 -0.87 34.76 0.70
CA ASP A 183 -0.41 35.15 2.04
C ASP A 183 -0.35 33.92 2.96
N SER A 184 0.86 33.40 3.19
CA SER A 184 1.10 32.29 4.13
C SER A 184 2.58 32.15 4.47
N ASP A 185 2.87 31.67 5.68
CA ASP A 185 4.22 31.36 6.16
C ASP A 185 4.70 29.98 5.69
N PHE A 186 3.87 29.21 4.98
CA PHE A 186 4.16 27.86 4.52
C PHE A 186 3.96 27.71 3.01
N CYS A 187 4.43 26.57 2.49
CA CYS A 187 4.32 26.23 1.08
C CYS A 187 2.94 25.70 0.71
N ALA A 188 2.51 25.90 -0.53
CA ALA A 188 1.31 25.31 -1.11
C ALA A 188 1.44 23.80 -1.40
N LEU A 189 2.53 23.16 -1.02
CA LEU A 189 2.75 21.72 -1.11
C LEU A 189 2.66 21.11 0.30
N VAL A 190 1.65 20.29 0.55
CA VAL A 190 1.36 19.75 1.88
C VAL A 190 1.60 18.24 1.92
N PRO A 191 2.41 17.73 2.86
CA PRO A 191 2.69 16.31 2.95
C PRO A 191 1.57 15.54 3.69
N ILE A 192 1.15 14.42 3.13
CA ILE A 192 0.30 13.40 3.75
C ILE A 192 1.21 12.25 4.16
N ILE A 193 1.37 12.03 5.47
CA ILE A 193 2.45 11.19 6.00
C ILE A 193 1.87 9.98 6.73
N TYR A 194 2.35 8.78 6.38
CA TYR A 194 2.01 7.56 7.10
C TYR A 194 3.08 7.21 8.14
N LYS A 195 2.67 6.99 9.39
CA LYS A 195 3.50 6.51 10.50
C LYS A 195 4.82 7.29 10.66
N PRO A 196 4.77 8.63 10.88
CA PRO A 196 5.97 9.42 11.16
C PRO A 196 6.55 9.08 12.53
N ASP A 197 7.87 9.22 12.66
CA ASP A 197 8.59 9.22 13.93
C ASP A 197 9.61 10.37 14.01
N ALA A 198 10.24 10.55 15.16
CA ALA A 198 11.20 11.63 15.41
C ALA A 198 12.41 11.59 14.45
N LYS A 199 12.84 10.41 14.01
CA LYS A 199 13.96 10.24 13.07
C LYS A 199 13.53 10.36 11.62
N ARG A 200 12.31 9.90 11.30
CA ARG A 200 11.77 9.85 9.94
C ARG A 200 10.49 10.67 9.84
N GLN A 201 10.65 11.95 9.71
CA GLN A 201 9.55 12.89 9.62
C GLN A 201 8.60 12.62 8.43
N PHE A 202 9.12 12.13 7.31
CA PHE A 202 8.32 11.67 6.16
C PHE A 202 7.80 10.23 6.31
N GLY A 203 7.81 9.68 7.52
CA GLY A 203 7.17 8.43 7.87
C GLY A 203 7.83 7.16 7.34
N HIS A 204 7.04 6.09 7.42
CA HIS A 204 7.41 4.73 7.02
C HIS A 204 6.38 4.18 6.04
N SER A 205 6.82 3.44 5.05
CA SER A 205 5.93 2.71 4.15
C SER A 205 5.28 1.52 4.86
N ARG A 206 4.07 1.19 4.45
CA ARG A 206 3.41 -0.05 4.81
C ARG A 206 4.15 -1.27 4.28
N ILE A 207 4.73 -1.16 3.08
CA ILE A 207 5.61 -2.17 2.48
C ILE A 207 6.99 -2.03 3.12
N SER A 208 7.19 -2.70 4.25
CA SER A 208 8.46 -2.73 4.98
C SER A 208 9.51 -3.56 4.23
N ARG A 209 10.78 -3.49 4.67
CA ARG A 209 11.81 -4.38 4.16
C ARG A 209 11.47 -5.84 4.43
N ALA A 210 10.91 -6.15 5.61
CA ALA A 210 10.49 -7.48 5.98
C ALA A 210 9.37 -7.99 5.06
N CYS A 211 8.36 -7.16 4.77
CA CYS A 211 7.30 -7.52 3.81
C CYS A 211 7.86 -7.91 2.45
N MET A 212 8.79 -7.11 1.90
CA MET A 212 9.42 -7.40 0.60
C MET A 212 10.24 -8.70 0.64
N ASP A 213 10.94 -8.96 1.74
CA ASP A 213 11.76 -10.15 1.89
C ASP A 213 10.92 -11.43 2.04
N TYR A 214 9.84 -11.38 2.82
CA TYR A 214 8.89 -12.49 2.91
C TYR A 214 8.17 -12.76 1.58
N ALA A 215 7.73 -11.72 0.88
CA ALA A 215 7.13 -11.86 -0.45
C ALA A 215 8.12 -12.50 -1.44
N LYS A 216 9.38 -12.08 -1.43
CA LYS A 216 10.46 -12.67 -2.23
C LYS A 216 10.70 -14.15 -1.89
N SER A 217 10.69 -14.48 -0.60
CA SER A 217 10.86 -15.86 -0.14
C SER A 217 9.66 -16.74 -0.53
N ALA A 218 8.44 -16.20 -0.47
CA ALA A 218 7.25 -16.88 -0.96
C ALA A 218 7.33 -17.16 -2.47
N MET A 219 7.68 -16.16 -3.28
CA MET A 219 7.88 -16.34 -4.73
C MET A 219 8.90 -17.42 -5.05
N ARG A 220 10.03 -17.45 -4.32
CA ARG A 220 11.04 -18.52 -4.47
C ARG A 220 10.50 -19.90 -4.12
N THR A 221 9.70 -20.00 -3.07
CA THR A 221 9.10 -21.28 -2.65
C THR A 221 8.08 -21.77 -3.68
N VAL A 222 7.22 -20.87 -4.19
CA VAL A 222 6.26 -21.21 -5.25
C VAL A 222 7.00 -21.63 -6.53
N LYS A 223 8.05 -20.90 -6.96
CA LYS A 223 8.86 -21.31 -8.13
C LYS A 223 9.45 -22.71 -7.97
N ARG A 224 9.99 -23.05 -6.78
CA ARG A 224 10.50 -24.39 -6.50
C ARG A 224 9.39 -25.43 -6.52
N MET A 225 8.23 -25.08 -6.02
CA MET A 225 7.05 -25.96 -6.02
C MET A 225 6.60 -26.29 -7.45
N GLU A 226 6.55 -25.29 -8.34
CA GLU A 226 6.20 -25.48 -9.75
C GLU A 226 7.25 -26.34 -10.47
N ILE A 227 8.55 -26.06 -10.29
CA ILE A 227 9.62 -26.89 -10.85
C ILE A 227 9.50 -28.34 -10.36
N SER A 228 9.28 -28.53 -9.06
CA SER A 228 9.11 -29.89 -8.51
C SER A 228 7.89 -30.60 -9.06
N SER A 229 6.80 -29.84 -9.31
CA SER A 229 5.56 -30.34 -9.89
C SER A 229 5.76 -30.94 -11.29
N GLU A 230 6.61 -30.31 -12.12
CA GLU A 230 6.96 -30.85 -13.44
C GLU A 230 7.63 -32.21 -13.33
N PHE A 231 8.61 -32.36 -12.43
CA PHE A 231 9.28 -33.65 -12.21
C PHE A 231 8.37 -34.70 -11.58
N TYR A 232 7.43 -34.30 -10.72
CA TYR A 232 6.52 -35.25 -10.08
C TYR A 232 5.39 -35.69 -11.01
N SER A 233 5.02 -34.87 -11.97
CA SER A 233 4.04 -35.20 -13.00
C SER A 233 4.59 -36.24 -14.00
N PHE A 234 5.91 -36.19 -14.26
CA PHE A 234 6.60 -37.10 -15.19
C PHE A 234 7.78 -37.79 -14.50
N PRO A 235 7.54 -38.75 -13.62
CA PRO A 235 8.61 -39.39 -12.87
C PRO A 235 9.58 -40.14 -13.81
N GLN A 236 10.87 -39.90 -13.57
CA GLN A 236 11.93 -40.52 -14.35
C GLN A 236 11.94 -42.03 -14.14
N LYS A 237 12.01 -42.78 -15.24
CA LYS A 237 12.15 -44.22 -15.26
C LYS A 237 13.59 -44.60 -15.59
N TYR A 238 14.07 -45.68 -15.07
CA TYR A 238 15.38 -46.26 -15.39
C TYR A 238 15.29 -47.70 -15.71
N ALA A 239 16.17 -48.18 -16.55
CA ALA A 239 16.38 -49.59 -16.85
C ALA A 239 17.84 -49.93 -16.64
N THR A 240 18.11 -51.06 -16.04
CA THR A 240 19.46 -51.63 -15.85
C THR A 240 19.53 -53.05 -16.40
N GLY A 241 20.71 -53.49 -16.86
CA GLY A 241 20.89 -54.79 -17.47
C GLY A 241 20.36 -54.87 -18.91
N LEU A 242 20.61 -53.76 -19.68
CA LEU A 242 20.27 -53.73 -21.10
C LEU A 242 21.41 -54.40 -21.92
N ALA A 243 21.05 -55.04 -23.04
CA ALA A 243 22.03 -55.57 -24.01
C ALA A 243 22.92 -54.44 -24.57
N GLN A 244 24.17 -54.76 -24.99
CA GLN A 244 25.12 -53.73 -25.47
C GLN A 244 24.69 -53.03 -26.76
N ASP A 245 23.77 -53.64 -27.51
CA ASP A 245 23.20 -53.08 -28.75
C ASP A 245 21.85 -52.39 -28.55
N ALA A 246 21.40 -52.24 -27.29
CA ALA A 246 20.15 -51.56 -27.00
C ALA A 246 20.17 -50.09 -27.46
N GLN A 247 19.23 -49.72 -28.31
CA GLN A 247 19.13 -48.34 -28.78
C GLN A 247 18.59 -47.42 -27.67
N ASP A 248 19.19 -46.20 -27.60
CA ASP A 248 18.66 -45.16 -26.72
C ASP A 248 17.22 -44.83 -27.06
N MET A 249 16.39 -44.85 -26.05
CA MET A 249 14.97 -44.50 -26.22
C MET A 249 14.78 -42.98 -26.36
N GLU A 250 13.95 -42.59 -27.33
CA GLU A 250 13.60 -41.20 -27.50
C GLU A 250 12.98 -40.65 -26.20
N PRO A 251 13.49 -39.52 -25.66
CA PRO A 251 13.09 -38.96 -24.36
C PRO A 251 11.57 -38.75 -24.18
N TRP A 252 10.86 -38.43 -25.26
CA TRP A 252 9.42 -38.21 -25.21
C TRP A 252 8.61 -39.52 -25.01
N LYS A 253 9.07 -40.64 -25.54
CA LYS A 253 8.44 -41.95 -25.34
C LYS A 253 8.59 -42.42 -23.90
N ALA A 254 9.73 -42.13 -23.28
CA ALA A 254 9.96 -42.41 -21.87
C ALA A 254 9.08 -41.57 -20.93
N ALA A 255 8.81 -40.32 -21.29
CA ALA A 255 7.98 -39.40 -20.52
C ALA A 255 6.48 -39.76 -20.58
N MET A 256 5.96 -40.18 -21.75
CA MET A 256 4.52 -40.36 -21.99
C MET A 256 3.93 -41.69 -21.50
N SER A 257 4.53 -42.41 -20.56
CA SER A 257 4.00 -43.69 -20.05
C SER A 257 3.75 -44.76 -21.13
N ALA A 258 4.43 -44.65 -22.26
CA ALA A 258 4.35 -45.66 -23.32
C ALA A 258 4.78 -47.02 -22.78
N MET A 259 4.16 -48.10 -23.25
CA MET A 259 4.57 -49.44 -22.91
C MET A 259 5.99 -49.68 -23.40
N ILE A 260 6.93 -49.75 -22.47
CA ILE A 260 8.34 -49.95 -22.76
C ILE A 260 8.60 -51.44 -22.81
N THR A 261 9.05 -51.93 -23.95
CA THR A 261 9.46 -53.32 -24.13
C THR A 261 10.97 -53.36 -24.31
N PHE A 262 11.62 -54.21 -23.55
CA PHE A 262 13.07 -54.47 -23.67
C PHE A 262 13.29 -55.96 -24.06
N SER A 263 14.34 -56.17 -24.85
CA SER A 263 14.87 -57.50 -25.10
C SER A 263 15.65 -57.99 -23.89
N LYS A 264 15.81 -59.32 -23.79
CA LYS A 264 16.77 -59.89 -22.85
C LYS A 264 18.19 -59.49 -23.21
N ASP A 265 19.08 -59.51 -22.22
CA ASP A 265 20.51 -59.27 -22.46
C ASP A 265 21.16 -60.45 -23.18
N ASP A 266 22.45 -60.34 -23.48
CA ASP A 266 23.20 -61.37 -24.20
C ASP A 266 23.39 -62.65 -23.38
N GLU A 267 23.18 -62.62 -22.06
CA GLU A 267 23.24 -63.76 -21.14
C GLU A 267 21.86 -64.41 -20.88
N GLY A 268 20.81 -63.82 -21.42
CA GLY A 268 19.41 -64.26 -21.30
C GLY A 268 18.65 -63.74 -20.10
N ASP A 269 19.22 -62.82 -19.35
CA ASP A 269 18.56 -62.18 -18.21
C ASP A 269 17.63 -61.04 -18.63
N SER A 270 16.58 -60.85 -17.86
CA SER A 270 15.62 -59.78 -18.12
C SER A 270 16.06 -58.46 -17.47
N PRO A 271 16.01 -57.31 -18.19
CA PRO A 271 16.36 -56.01 -17.61
C PRO A 271 15.48 -55.67 -16.41
N SER A 272 16.10 -55.04 -15.41
CA SER A 272 15.37 -54.51 -14.27
C SER A 272 14.91 -53.07 -14.58
N ILE A 273 13.60 -52.88 -14.49
CA ILE A 273 12.98 -51.58 -14.75
C ILE A 273 12.51 -50.99 -13.42
N GLY A 274 12.85 -49.75 -13.19
CA GLY A 274 12.42 -49.01 -12.00
C GLY A 274 11.95 -47.58 -12.32
N GLN A 275 11.35 -46.99 -11.34
CA GLN A 275 10.94 -45.58 -11.39
C GLN A 275 11.44 -44.92 -10.12
N PHE A 276 11.98 -43.69 -10.24
CA PHE A 276 12.33 -42.93 -9.08
C PHE A 276 11.10 -42.57 -8.26
N GLN A 277 11.22 -42.62 -6.95
CA GLN A 277 10.10 -42.29 -6.06
C GLN A 277 9.70 -40.84 -6.23
N ILE A 278 8.40 -40.59 -6.31
CA ILE A 278 7.83 -39.25 -6.35
C ILE A 278 7.92 -38.66 -4.94
N GLY A 279 8.51 -37.48 -4.82
CA GLY A 279 8.56 -36.74 -3.55
C GLY A 279 7.20 -36.18 -3.19
N SER A 280 7.06 -35.75 -1.94
CA SER A 280 5.87 -35.03 -1.46
C SER A 280 6.00 -33.54 -1.68
N MET A 281 4.91 -32.87 -2.08
CA MET A 281 4.81 -31.40 -2.17
C MET A 281 4.55 -30.75 -0.80
N ALA A 282 4.17 -31.54 0.22
CA ALA A 282 3.82 -31.05 1.54
C ALA A 282 4.88 -30.13 2.18
N PRO A 283 6.21 -30.41 2.12
CA PRO A 283 7.20 -29.51 2.69
C PRO A 283 7.20 -28.11 2.08
N HIS A 284 6.93 -27.98 0.78
CA HIS A 284 6.84 -26.69 0.13
C HIS A 284 5.60 -25.90 0.57
N VAL A 285 4.48 -26.57 0.73
CA VAL A 285 3.23 -25.97 1.24
C VAL A 285 3.41 -25.51 2.67
N GLU A 286 4.04 -26.32 3.53
CA GLU A 286 4.34 -25.97 4.92
C GLU A 286 5.30 -24.78 5.01
N GLN A 287 6.34 -24.75 4.18
CA GLN A 287 7.26 -23.61 4.10
C GLN A 287 6.53 -22.35 3.67
N LEU A 288 5.68 -22.41 2.64
CA LEU A 288 4.90 -21.27 2.18
C LEU A 288 3.96 -20.76 3.27
N LYS A 289 3.28 -21.65 4.00
CA LYS A 289 2.42 -21.30 5.13
C LYS A 289 3.20 -20.65 6.28
N SER A 290 4.42 -21.13 6.56
CA SER A 290 5.29 -20.52 7.57
C SER A 290 5.70 -19.09 7.17
N ILE A 291 6.07 -18.85 5.90
CA ILE A 291 6.40 -17.53 5.38
C ILE A 291 5.17 -16.61 5.44
N ALA A 292 3.98 -17.13 5.07
CA ALA A 292 2.73 -16.39 5.17
C ALA A 292 2.42 -15.97 6.62
N SER A 293 2.68 -16.84 7.60
CA SER A 293 2.51 -16.52 9.01
C SER A 293 3.42 -15.39 9.47
N MET A 294 4.70 -15.39 9.03
CA MET A 294 5.64 -14.31 9.33
C MET A 294 5.21 -13.00 8.66
N PHE A 295 4.73 -13.05 7.42
CA PHE A 295 4.20 -11.88 6.71
C PHE A 295 2.95 -11.32 7.39
N ALA A 296 2.02 -12.20 7.79
CA ALA A 296 0.81 -11.84 8.53
C ALA A 296 1.15 -11.14 9.86
N GLY A 297 2.11 -11.69 10.63
CA GLY A 297 2.58 -11.10 11.87
C GLY A 297 3.19 -9.71 11.69
N GLU A 298 3.98 -9.48 10.62
CA GLU A 298 4.56 -8.15 10.31
C GLU A 298 3.49 -7.14 9.92
N THR A 299 2.46 -7.56 9.17
CA THR A 299 1.47 -6.68 8.59
C THR A 299 0.20 -6.54 9.43
N GLY A 300 0.00 -7.38 10.45
CA GLY A 300 -1.24 -7.43 11.23
C GLY A 300 -2.42 -8.00 10.43
N LEU A 301 -2.15 -8.73 9.37
CA LEU A 301 -3.12 -9.53 8.63
C LEU A 301 -3.30 -10.90 9.28
N THR A 302 -4.33 -11.61 8.90
CA THR A 302 -4.54 -13.03 9.24
C THR A 302 -4.05 -13.94 8.11
N LEU A 303 -3.91 -15.24 8.38
CA LEU A 303 -3.62 -16.21 7.32
C LEU A 303 -4.77 -16.32 6.32
N ASP A 304 -6.00 -16.14 6.78
CA ASP A 304 -7.20 -16.13 5.92
C ASP A 304 -7.16 -14.97 4.92
N ASP A 305 -6.68 -13.77 5.34
CA ASP A 305 -6.45 -12.63 4.43
C ASP A 305 -5.44 -12.96 3.31
N LEU A 306 -4.51 -13.86 3.57
CA LEU A 306 -3.49 -14.29 2.61
C LEU A 306 -3.90 -15.52 1.78
N GLY A 307 -5.15 -16.00 1.94
CA GLY A 307 -5.71 -17.11 1.17
C GLY A 307 -5.46 -18.50 1.77
N PHE A 308 -4.99 -18.59 3.01
CA PHE A 308 -4.83 -19.87 3.73
C PHE A 308 -6.03 -20.12 4.63
N ALA A 309 -7.17 -20.48 4.01
CA ALA A 309 -8.40 -20.77 4.74
C ALA A 309 -8.22 -21.93 5.72
N THR A 310 -8.74 -21.79 6.92
CA THR A 310 -8.82 -22.86 7.90
C THR A 310 -10.02 -23.77 7.58
N SER A 311 -9.88 -25.07 7.76
CA SER A 311 -10.95 -26.06 7.52
C SER A 311 -12.16 -25.90 8.44
N ASN A 312 -11.98 -25.24 9.59
CA ASN A 312 -13.05 -24.92 10.52
C ASN A 312 -13.33 -23.41 10.46
N PRO A 313 -14.56 -22.99 10.16
CA PRO A 313 -14.92 -21.57 10.20
C PRO A 313 -14.73 -21.03 11.61
N SER A 314 -13.99 -19.93 11.73
CA SER A 314 -13.81 -19.22 12.99
C SER A 314 -15.11 -18.56 13.44
N SER A 315 -15.35 -18.48 14.76
CA SER A 315 -16.48 -17.69 15.26
C SER A 315 -16.28 -16.21 14.91
N ALA A 316 -17.39 -15.45 14.83
CA ALA A 316 -17.34 -14.02 14.58
C ALA A 316 -16.44 -13.28 15.57
N GLU A 317 -16.40 -13.71 16.83
CA GLU A 317 -15.54 -13.17 17.88
C GLU A 317 -14.07 -13.47 17.63
N ALA A 318 -13.74 -14.69 17.16
CA ALA A 318 -12.37 -15.05 16.81
C ALA A 318 -11.86 -14.26 15.58
N ILE A 319 -12.73 -14.04 14.59
CA ILE A 319 -12.42 -13.18 13.42
C ILE A 319 -12.12 -11.74 13.88
N LYS A 320 -12.98 -11.17 14.74
CA LYS A 320 -12.77 -9.82 15.29
C LYS A 320 -11.46 -9.73 16.08
N ALA A 321 -11.19 -10.72 16.94
CA ALA A 321 -9.93 -10.77 17.70
C ALA A 321 -8.70 -10.88 16.77
N GLY A 322 -8.78 -11.64 15.70
CA GLY A 322 -7.72 -11.77 14.70
C GLY A 322 -7.38 -10.45 13.99
N HIS A 323 -8.38 -9.59 13.78
CA HIS A 323 -8.19 -8.30 13.12
C HIS A 323 -7.93 -7.11 14.07
N GLU A 324 -7.82 -7.33 15.38
CA GLU A 324 -7.61 -6.25 16.35
C GLU A 324 -6.33 -5.44 16.08
N THR A 325 -5.24 -6.11 15.68
CA THR A 325 -3.99 -5.43 15.30
C THR A 325 -4.19 -4.51 14.11
N LEU A 326 -4.91 -4.96 13.08
CA LEU A 326 -5.21 -4.17 11.89
C LEU A 326 -6.12 -2.98 12.24
N ARG A 327 -7.11 -3.17 13.13
CA ARG A 327 -7.97 -2.11 13.66
C ARG A 327 -7.17 -1.00 14.34
N LEU A 328 -6.24 -1.36 15.21
CA LEU A 328 -5.38 -0.39 15.90
C LEU A 328 -4.47 0.35 14.90
N MET A 329 -3.95 -0.34 13.89
CA MET A 329 -3.16 0.28 12.82
C MET A 329 -3.99 1.27 12.01
N ALA A 330 -5.22 0.92 11.64
CA ALA A 330 -6.14 1.80 10.92
C ALA A 330 -6.48 3.06 11.73
N THR A 331 -6.84 2.91 13.01
CA THR A 331 -7.11 4.05 13.89
C THR A 331 -5.89 4.97 14.04
N LYS A 332 -4.68 4.42 14.09
CA LYS A 332 -3.45 5.22 14.11
C LYS A 332 -3.21 5.93 12.79
N ALA A 333 -3.50 5.27 11.66
CA ALA A 333 -3.38 5.85 10.32
C ALA A 333 -4.37 7.02 10.13
N GLN A 334 -5.65 6.85 10.54
CA GLN A 334 -6.65 7.93 10.52
C GLN A 334 -6.17 9.18 11.26
N ARG A 335 -5.55 9.02 12.44
CA ARG A 335 -4.97 10.16 13.18
C ARG A 335 -3.83 10.84 12.45
N CYS A 336 -2.92 10.07 11.83
CA CYS A 336 -1.80 10.63 11.09
C CYS A 336 -2.27 11.36 9.83
N PHE A 337 -3.13 10.74 9.05
CA PHE A 337 -3.68 11.32 7.83
C PHE A 337 -4.61 12.50 8.11
N GLY A 338 -5.39 12.42 9.19
CA GLY A 338 -6.25 13.52 9.63
C GLY A 338 -5.50 14.83 9.86
N ILE A 339 -4.29 14.78 10.43
CA ILE A 339 -3.43 15.97 10.56
C ILE A 339 -2.99 16.48 9.18
N GLY A 340 -2.59 15.59 8.27
CA GLY A 340 -2.20 15.95 6.91
C GLY A 340 -3.33 16.65 6.16
N PHE A 341 -4.53 16.08 6.15
CA PHE A 341 -5.69 16.69 5.48
C PHE A 341 -6.14 18.00 6.14
N LYS A 342 -6.09 18.13 7.46
CA LYS A 342 -6.31 19.42 8.12
C LYS A 342 -5.31 20.49 7.63
N ASN A 343 -4.06 20.11 7.45
CA ASN A 343 -3.04 21.02 6.92
C ASN A 343 -3.31 21.38 5.44
N VAL A 344 -3.84 20.44 4.63
CA VAL A 344 -4.29 20.75 3.25
C VAL A 344 -5.45 21.74 3.28
N GLY A 345 -6.46 21.51 4.13
CA GLY A 345 -7.57 22.44 4.32
C GLY A 345 -7.11 23.82 4.76
N TYR A 346 -6.23 23.88 5.76
CA TYR A 346 -5.62 25.14 6.23
C TYR A 346 -4.95 25.92 5.10
N MET A 347 -4.06 25.28 4.35
CA MET A 347 -3.39 25.93 3.22
C MET A 347 -4.36 26.32 2.11
N GLY A 348 -5.36 25.46 1.83
CA GLY A 348 -6.39 25.74 0.84
C GLY A 348 -7.21 26.98 1.18
N VAL A 349 -7.58 27.15 2.43
CA VAL A 349 -8.30 28.36 2.92
C VAL A 349 -7.41 29.60 2.85
N CYS A 350 -6.15 29.52 3.30
CA CYS A 350 -5.22 30.66 3.21
C CYS A 350 -5.03 31.11 1.76
N ILE A 351 -4.92 30.19 0.81
CA ILE A 351 -4.77 30.49 -0.63
C ILE A 351 -6.08 31.01 -1.23
N ARG A 352 -7.23 30.42 -0.85
CA ARG A 352 -8.55 30.83 -1.32
C ARG A 352 -8.84 32.29 -0.96
N ASP A 353 -8.60 32.66 0.31
CA ASP A 353 -8.97 33.94 0.87
C ASP A 353 -7.81 34.96 0.82
N ASN A 354 -6.64 34.50 0.36
CA ASN A 354 -5.38 35.26 0.34
C ASN A 354 -5.07 35.94 1.71
N THR A 355 -5.21 35.15 2.77
CA THR A 355 -5.09 35.59 4.16
C THR A 355 -4.36 34.55 4.99
N ASN A 356 -3.35 35.01 5.73
CA ASN A 356 -2.60 34.13 6.65
C ASN A 356 -3.39 33.93 7.96
N TYR A 357 -4.26 32.95 7.99
CA TYR A 357 -5.05 32.60 9.18
C TYR A 357 -4.20 32.03 10.30
N ARG A 358 -4.63 32.22 11.54
CA ARG A 358 -4.03 31.51 12.68
C ARG A 358 -4.38 30.03 12.56
N ARG A 359 -3.33 29.20 12.48
CA ARG A 359 -3.48 27.75 12.26
C ARG A 359 -4.34 27.10 13.34
N GLU A 360 -4.24 27.52 14.60
CA GLU A 360 -5.03 26.97 15.72
C GLU A 360 -6.53 27.05 15.45
N THR A 361 -7.03 28.18 14.99
CA THR A 361 -8.47 28.38 14.73
C THR A 361 -8.96 27.48 13.59
N VAL A 362 -8.20 27.38 12.50
CA VAL A 362 -8.58 26.55 11.36
C VAL A 362 -8.56 25.05 11.72
N LEU A 363 -7.65 24.64 12.60
CA LEU A 363 -7.55 23.24 13.03
C LEU A 363 -8.60 22.80 14.05
N GLU A 364 -9.50 23.68 14.50
CA GLU A 364 -10.68 23.29 15.27
C GLU A 364 -11.65 22.42 14.46
N THR A 365 -11.67 22.61 13.12
CA THR A 365 -12.36 21.68 12.21
C THR A 365 -11.86 20.26 12.41
N LYS A 366 -12.78 19.31 12.60
CA LYS A 366 -12.45 17.90 12.81
C LYS A 366 -12.81 17.09 11.57
N LEU A 367 -11.91 16.19 11.16
CA LEU A 367 -12.22 15.17 10.17
C LEU A 367 -12.96 14.03 10.84
N LEU A 368 -14.02 13.59 10.20
CA LEU A 368 -14.78 12.42 10.57
C LEU A 368 -14.33 11.23 9.71
N TRP A 369 -14.30 10.07 10.34
CA TRP A 369 -13.94 8.81 9.71
C TRP A 369 -15.00 7.77 10.01
N LYS A 370 -15.36 6.97 9.01
CA LYS A 370 -16.21 5.80 9.28
C LYS A 370 -15.50 4.84 10.22
N PRO A 371 -16.27 4.03 10.98
CA PRO A 371 -15.68 3.00 11.83
C PRO A 371 -14.75 2.09 11.03
N THR A 372 -13.58 1.77 11.57
CA THR A 372 -12.59 0.88 10.89
C THR A 372 -13.10 -0.54 10.68
N PHE A 373 -14.14 -0.93 11.39
CA PHE A 373 -14.92 -2.16 11.21
C PHE A 373 -16.39 -1.81 11.40
N GLU A 374 -17.20 -2.21 10.45
CA GLU A 374 -18.65 -2.03 10.56
C GLU A 374 -19.21 -2.87 11.71
N PRO A 375 -20.03 -2.29 12.58
CA PRO A 375 -20.66 -3.04 13.64
C PRO A 375 -21.74 -3.98 13.05
N ASP A 376 -21.71 -5.24 13.45
CA ASP A 376 -22.78 -6.19 13.13
C ASP A 376 -24.05 -5.92 13.97
N ALA A 377 -25.17 -6.55 13.60
CA ALA A 377 -26.47 -6.35 14.27
C ALA A 377 -26.42 -6.64 15.78
N ALA A 378 -25.62 -7.62 16.21
CA ALA A 378 -25.47 -7.96 17.63
C ALA A 378 -24.69 -6.85 18.37
N MET A 379 -23.65 -6.31 17.74
CA MET A 379 -22.89 -5.20 18.29
C MET A 379 -23.71 -3.91 18.33
N LEU A 380 -24.53 -3.64 17.31
CA LEU A 380 -25.46 -2.50 17.30
C LEU A 380 -26.48 -2.61 18.44
N SER A 381 -27.03 -3.78 18.66
CA SER A 381 -27.95 -4.03 19.80
C SER A 381 -27.24 -3.81 21.14
N ALA A 382 -26.03 -4.36 21.31
CA ALA A 382 -25.27 -4.19 22.55
C ALA A 382 -24.86 -2.71 22.79
N ILE A 383 -24.52 -1.96 21.74
CA ILE A 383 -24.25 -0.51 21.81
C ILE A 383 -25.54 0.22 22.24
N GLY A 384 -26.68 -0.09 21.61
CA GLY A 384 -27.99 0.50 21.95
C GLY A 384 -28.35 0.29 23.41
N ASP A 385 -28.27 -0.94 23.91
CA ASP A 385 -28.52 -1.28 25.31
C ASP A 385 -27.55 -0.58 26.28
N GLY A 386 -26.27 -0.52 25.89
CA GLY A 386 -25.24 0.18 26.67
C GLY A 386 -25.50 1.69 26.76
N VAL A 387 -25.84 2.32 25.65
CA VAL A 387 -26.16 3.75 25.57
C VAL A 387 -27.44 4.05 26.42
N LEU A 388 -28.46 3.23 26.28
CA LEU A 388 -29.68 3.37 27.08
C LEU A 388 -29.37 3.34 28.58
N LYS A 389 -28.62 2.37 29.05
CA LYS A 389 -28.20 2.23 30.45
C LYS A 389 -27.33 3.39 30.91
N LEU A 390 -26.41 3.87 30.11
CA LEU A 390 -25.54 5.03 30.41
C LEU A 390 -26.39 6.31 30.54
N ASN A 391 -27.32 6.53 29.62
CA ASN A 391 -28.21 7.70 29.66
C ASN A 391 -29.20 7.64 30.83
N GLN A 392 -29.70 6.45 31.19
CA GLN A 392 -30.55 6.23 32.37
C GLN A 392 -29.82 6.47 33.69
N ALA A 393 -28.50 6.25 33.74
CA ALA A 393 -27.71 6.48 34.93
C ALA A 393 -27.44 7.97 35.24
N MET A 394 -27.83 8.89 34.35
CA MET A 394 -27.75 10.33 34.61
C MET A 394 -28.89 10.84 35.45
N GLU A 395 -28.62 11.24 36.69
CA GLU A 395 -29.62 11.80 37.61
C GLU A 395 -30.20 13.17 37.19
N SER A 396 -29.54 13.87 36.23
CA SER A 396 -29.86 15.24 35.81
C SER A 396 -30.76 15.35 34.57
N GLY A 397 -31.23 14.25 34.01
CA GLY A 397 -32.11 14.26 32.82
C GLY A 397 -31.41 14.67 31.51
N GLY A 398 -30.08 14.77 31.49
CA GLY A 398 -29.31 14.97 30.29
C GLY A 398 -28.94 13.66 29.61
N SER A 399 -28.41 13.71 28.40
CA SER A 399 -27.91 12.55 27.66
C SER A 399 -26.37 12.49 27.72
N TYR A 400 -25.83 11.39 28.24
CA TYR A 400 -24.36 11.14 28.22
C TYR A 400 -23.83 10.93 26.81
N ILE A 401 -24.65 10.25 26.01
CA ILE A 401 -24.37 9.96 24.60
C ILE A 401 -25.53 10.56 23.80
N ASP A 402 -25.25 11.62 23.08
CA ASP A 402 -26.15 12.29 22.17
C ASP A 402 -26.30 11.55 20.83
N GLU A 403 -27.23 12.01 20.00
CA GLU A 403 -27.50 11.44 18.68
C GLU A 403 -26.23 11.45 17.78
N ALA A 404 -25.47 12.51 17.78
CA ALA A 404 -24.25 12.64 16.98
C ALA A 404 -23.16 11.62 17.40
N ARG A 405 -23.04 11.38 18.71
CA ARG A 405 -22.15 10.34 19.23
C ARG A 405 -22.66 8.94 18.93
N MET A 406 -23.99 8.74 18.99
CA MET A 406 -24.61 7.47 18.65
C MET A 406 -24.36 7.10 17.18
N LYS A 407 -24.58 8.02 16.26
CA LYS A 407 -24.28 7.85 14.84
C LYS A 407 -22.83 7.46 14.60
N ARG A 408 -21.88 8.11 15.28
CA ARG A 408 -20.45 7.76 15.18
C ARG A 408 -20.11 6.37 15.72
N LEU A 409 -20.76 5.93 16.79
CA LEU A 409 -20.54 4.60 17.37
C LEU A 409 -21.11 3.49 16.51
N THR A 410 -22.21 3.76 15.84
CA THR A 410 -22.96 2.77 15.04
C THR A 410 -22.59 2.80 13.57
N GLY A 411 -22.11 3.94 13.05
CA GLY A 411 -21.91 4.15 11.61
C GLY A 411 -23.22 4.24 10.81
N ILE A 412 -24.35 4.44 11.50
CA ILE A 412 -25.68 4.61 10.87
C ILE A 412 -25.92 6.11 10.72
N GLU A 413 -26.21 6.56 9.50
CA GLU A 413 -26.56 7.95 9.16
C GLU A 413 -27.94 8.38 9.68
#